data_00f5404ff7d973845c639170e1d10d9a
#
_entry.id   00f5404ff7d973845c639170e1d10d9a
#
_cell.length_a   1.000
_cell.length_b   1.000
_cell.length_c   1.000
_cell.angle_alpha   90.00
_cell.angle_beta   90.00
_cell.angle_gamma   90.00
#
_symmetry.space_group_name_H-M   'P 1'
#
loop_
_entity.id
_entity.type
_entity.pdbx_description
1 polymer ?
#
loop_
_entity_poly.entity_id
_entity_poly.type
_entity_poly.pdbx_seq_one_letter_code
_entity_poly.pdbx_strand_id
1 'polypeptide(L)'
;MNLLSNLEKRTFILKNINEDGIKIFETRWALSYLKGPIPKEGIKKLMAEKLKNFTSLEKTIITKNETQIRVENGISKPLLTSNLAEKYFYTSQNNSYYLAPYLCFSSNIHFINSTKSIDLETIETFKIYLDENISFINFEEKEDLETNTFETKERPNSSYYPIPAFLQNEKELKNIEKEFVDYIYRNTKLTLYKNEELKITSKQDETLSDFKIRLQDRLNEKIDLEVEKLQTKFKKENDSIDNKLLDLYEKLEKEQQQASSTTTDTLISIGTSLLGAFFGKSSTASSIGKVASSAKGASRILKEKEDVKYVQNDITQLEEQKRNLQTILENEIEKINSSNLSSNFQIEEIFIKPKRSDIFNIKIELLWKEQ
;
A
#
# COMPACT_ATOMS: atom_id res chain seq x y z
N MET A 1 -7.84 -0.65 42.76
CA MET A 1 -8.01 0.37 41.69
C MET A 1 -6.91 1.43 41.60
N ASN A 2 -5.79 1.28 42.30
CA ASN A 2 -4.76 2.33 42.34
C ASN A 2 -3.55 2.12 41.40
N LEU A 3 -3.52 1.07 40.59
CA LEU A 3 -2.42 0.83 39.67
C LEU A 3 -2.44 1.75 38.42
N LEU A 4 -3.62 2.09 37.94
CA LEU A 4 -3.77 2.94 36.73
C LEU A 4 -3.50 4.42 37.00
N SER A 5 -3.78 4.90 38.23
CA SER A 5 -3.58 6.31 38.59
C SER A 5 -2.13 6.68 38.90
N ASN A 6 -1.24 5.69 39.10
CA ASN A 6 0.17 5.90 39.41
C ASN A 6 1.11 5.53 38.26
N LEU A 7 0.58 5.33 37.04
CA LEU A 7 1.42 5.05 35.89
C LEU A 7 2.15 6.32 35.43
N GLU A 8 3.46 6.19 35.27
CA GLU A 8 4.26 7.25 34.65
C GLU A 8 3.97 7.38 33.15
N LYS A 9 4.32 8.54 32.57
CA LYS A 9 4.16 8.76 31.13
C LYS A 9 4.90 7.67 30.35
N ARG A 10 4.19 7.00 29.42
CA ARG A 10 4.69 5.93 28.52
C ARG A 10 4.81 4.54 29.15
N THR A 11 4.27 4.34 30.33
CA THR A 11 4.12 3.05 30.97
C THR A 11 2.74 2.50 30.69
N PHE A 12 2.65 1.26 30.24
CA PHE A 12 1.41 0.60 29.81
C PHE A 12 1.23 -0.70 30.60
N ILE A 13 -0.04 -1.03 30.85
CA ILE A 13 -0.42 -2.29 31.47
C ILE A 13 -1.01 -3.21 30.41
N LEU A 14 -0.46 -4.41 30.30
CA LEU A 14 -0.97 -5.48 29.45
C LEU A 14 -1.58 -6.58 30.32
N LYS A 15 -2.84 -6.90 30.11
CA LYS A 15 -3.49 -8.10 30.63
C LYS A 15 -3.81 -9.03 29.46
N ASN A 16 -3.10 -10.15 29.36
CA ASN A 16 -3.39 -11.19 28.41
C ASN A 16 -4.51 -12.08 28.95
N ILE A 17 -5.52 -12.38 28.12
CA ILE A 17 -6.65 -13.23 28.53
C ILE A 17 -6.21 -14.70 28.72
N ASN A 18 -5.13 -15.10 28.06
CA ASN A 18 -4.60 -16.46 28.08
C ASN A 18 -3.47 -16.68 29.11
N GLU A 19 -3.12 -15.65 29.88
CA GLU A 19 -2.05 -15.72 30.89
C GLU A 19 -2.53 -15.09 32.19
N ASP A 20 -2.18 -15.72 33.30
CA ASP A 20 -2.44 -15.16 34.64
C ASP A 20 -1.45 -14.04 34.96
N GLY A 21 -1.99 -12.88 35.35
CA GLY A 21 -1.21 -11.73 35.80
C GLY A 21 -1.30 -10.51 34.89
N ILE A 22 -0.70 -9.43 35.38
CA ILE A 22 -0.63 -8.14 34.71
C ILE A 22 0.86 -7.88 34.42
N LYS A 23 1.17 -7.56 33.16
CA LYS A 23 2.53 -7.16 32.75
C LYS A 23 2.57 -5.64 32.58
N ILE A 24 3.57 -4.99 33.13
CA ILE A 24 3.84 -3.56 32.96
C ILE A 24 5.00 -3.45 31.95
N PHE A 25 4.85 -2.61 30.92
CA PHE A 25 5.91 -2.35 29.97
C PHE A 25 6.03 -0.86 29.67
N GLU A 26 7.21 -0.43 29.33
CA GLU A 26 7.51 0.94 28.93
C GLU A 26 7.91 0.99 27.46
N THR A 27 7.49 2.04 26.76
CA THR A 27 7.95 2.25 25.40
C THR A 27 9.37 2.81 25.40
N ARG A 28 10.27 2.10 24.73
CA ARG A 28 11.66 2.53 24.58
C ARG A 28 11.75 3.85 23.80
N TRP A 29 12.50 4.80 24.32
CA TRP A 29 12.96 5.97 23.57
C TRP A 29 14.05 5.51 22.57
N ALA A 30 13.64 4.92 21.47
CA ALA A 30 14.54 4.70 20.35
C ALA A 30 14.02 5.53 19.19
N LEU A 31 14.77 6.53 18.79
CA LEU A 31 14.67 7.07 17.43
C LEU A 31 15.04 5.92 16.49
N SER A 32 14.05 5.15 16.02
CA SER A 32 14.28 4.22 14.94
C SER A 32 14.40 5.03 13.65
N TYR A 33 15.64 5.30 13.26
CA TYR A 33 15.91 5.80 11.93
C TYR A 33 15.62 4.64 10.96
N LEU A 34 14.45 4.65 10.37
CA LEU A 34 14.12 3.81 9.22
C LEU A 34 14.93 4.34 8.03
N LYS A 35 16.16 3.84 7.92
CA LYS A 35 16.94 3.97 6.71
C LYS A 35 16.13 3.28 5.60
N GLY A 36 15.86 3.98 4.49
CA GLY A 36 15.05 3.48 3.37
C GLY A 36 15.39 2.06 2.90
N PRO A 37 14.89 1.58 1.77
CA PRO A 37 15.00 0.17 1.39
C PRO A 37 16.45 -0.33 1.52
N ILE A 38 16.60 -1.47 2.21
CA ILE A 38 17.93 -2.07 2.46
C ILE A 38 18.54 -2.46 1.12
N PRO A 39 19.73 -1.97 0.74
CA PRO A 39 20.37 -2.35 -0.51
C PRO A 39 20.73 -3.84 -0.52
N LYS A 40 20.79 -4.44 -1.70
CA LYS A 40 21.04 -5.88 -1.91
C LYS A 40 22.25 -6.42 -1.11
N GLU A 41 23.28 -5.61 -0.93
CA GLU A 41 24.46 -5.92 -0.12
C GLU A 41 24.17 -5.97 1.38
N GLY A 42 23.26 -5.11 1.88
CA GLY A 42 22.79 -5.13 3.26
C GLY A 42 21.99 -6.40 3.56
N ILE A 43 21.14 -6.83 2.64
CA ILE A 43 20.39 -8.09 2.75
C ILE A 43 21.34 -9.28 2.78
N LYS A 44 22.36 -9.30 1.91
CA LYS A 44 23.39 -10.36 1.92
C LYS A 44 24.11 -10.46 3.26
N LYS A 45 24.45 -9.34 3.91
CA LYS A 45 25.10 -9.34 5.23
C LYS A 45 24.16 -9.86 6.33
N LEU A 46 22.90 -9.43 6.34
CA LEU A 46 21.92 -9.87 7.32
C LEU A 46 21.54 -11.35 7.18
N MET A 47 21.57 -11.86 5.95
CA MET A 47 21.23 -13.25 5.65
C MET A 47 22.45 -14.20 5.70
N ALA A 48 23.67 -13.68 5.84
CA ALA A 48 24.89 -14.48 5.77
C ALA A 48 24.95 -15.64 6.80
N GLU A 49 24.46 -15.43 8.01
CA GLU A 49 24.38 -16.49 9.04
C GLU A 49 23.25 -17.50 8.74
N LYS A 50 22.11 -17.03 8.26
CA LYS A 50 20.98 -17.90 7.89
C LYS A 50 21.34 -18.76 6.67
N LEU A 51 21.98 -18.18 5.67
CA LEU A 51 22.47 -18.91 4.50
C LEU A 51 23.49 -20.01 4.87
N LYS A 52 24.40 -19.75 5.83
CA LYS A 52 25.33 -20.79 6.31
C LYS A 52 24.57 -21.96 6.95
N ASN A 53 23.52 -21.69 7.69
CA ASN A 53 22.69 -22.73 8.32
C ASN A 53 21.84 -23.48 7.30
N PHE A 54 21.33 -22.82 6.26
CA PHE A 54 20.63 -23.45 5.13
C PHE A 54 21.56 -24.33 4.31
N THR A 55 22.74 -23.86 3.98
CA THR A 55 23.74 -24.63 3.23
C THR A 55 24.18 -25.90 3.98
N SER A 56 24.15 -25.90 5.32
CA SER A 56 24.45 -27.07 6.12
C SER A 56 23.29 -28.09 6.17
N LEU A 57 22.04 -27.62 6.07
CA LEU A 57 20.84 -28.45 6.02
C LEU A 57 20.61 -29.07 4.62
N GLU A 58 20.86 -28.29 3.57
CA GLU A 58 20.81 -28.80 2.19
C GLU A 58 21.88 -29.86 1.93
N LYS A 59 23.09 -29.70 2.46
CA LYS A 59 24.11 -30.77 2.35
C LYS A 59 23.68 -32.09 2.98
N THR A 60 22.75 -32.11 3.93
CA THR A 60 22.27 -33.34 4.58
C THR A 60 21.07 -33.96 3.84
N ILE A 61 20.33 -33.19 3.04
CA ILE A 61 19.16 -33.67 2.31
C ILE A 61 19.52 -34.04 0.85
N ILE A 62 20.49 -33.35 0.24
CA ILE A 62 20.92 -33.59 -1.13
C ILE A 62 21.76 -34.89 -1.27
N THR A 63 22.31 -35.41 -0.16
CA THR A 63 23.11 -36.67 -0.22
C THR A 63 22.27 -37.94 -0.43
N LYS A 64 20.97 -37.87 -0.67
CA LYS A 64 20.14 -39.07 -0.86
C LYS A 64 19.51 -39.26 -2.24
N ASN A 65 19.60 -38.32 -3.17
CA ASN A 65 19.01 -38.51 -4.52
C ASN A 65 19.83 -37.95 -5.69
N GLU A 66 21.09 -37.58 -5.51
CA GLU A 66 21.98 -37.47 -6.67
C GLU A 66 22.56 -38.85 -6.95
N THR A 67 21.84 -39.61 -7.74
CA THR A 67 22.50 -40.60 -8.59
C THR A 67 23.38 -39.77 -9.56
N GLN A 68 24.62 -39.49 -9.16
CA GLN A 68 25.62 -39.03 -10.10
C GLN A 68 25.74 -40.11 -11.18
N ILE A 69 25.03 -39.92 -12.26
CA ILE A 69 25.35 -40.58 -13.52
C ILE A 69 26.68 -39.93 -13.94
N ARG A 70 27.80 -40.47 -13.42
CA ARG A 70 29.12 -40.25 -14.03
C ARG A 70 29.07 -40.87 -15.42
N VAL A 71 28.74 -40.05 -16.40
CA VAL A 71 28.98 -40.43 -17.79
C VAL A 71 30.49 -40.37 -17.97
N GLU A 72 31.15 -41.52 -17.80
CA GLU A 72 32.61 -41.66 -17.95
C GLU A 72 33.13 -41.39 -19.39
N ASN A 73 32.20 -41.17 -20.35
CA ASN A 73 32.53 -40.86 -21.75
C ASN A 73 31.67 -39.73 -22.28
N GLY A 74 32.09 -38.48 -22.12
CA GLY A 74 31.53 -37.37 -22.89
C GLY A 74 31.65 -37.68 -24.39
N ILE A 75 30.55 -37.49 -25.11
CA ILE A 75 30.55 -37.70 -26.57
C ILE A 75 31.07 -36.42 -27.28
N SER A 76 31.54 -36.63 -28.50
CA SER A 76 31.82 -35.50 -29.40
C SER A 76 30.55 -34.73 -29.66
N LYS A 77 30.65 -33.45 -30.03
CA LYS A 77 29.55 -32.56 -30.28
C LYS A 77 28.49 -33.20 -31.19
N PRO A 78 27.21 -33.25 -30.75
CA PRO A 78 26.13 -33.79 -31.56
C PRO A 78 25.88 -32.94 -32.81
N LEU A 79 25.48 -33.60 -33.90
CA LEU A 79 25.08 -32.90 -35.13
C LEU A 79 23.70 -32.25 -34.91
N LEU A 80 23.59 -30.96 -35.20
CA LEU A 80 22.38 -30.17 -35.11
C LEU A 80 21.88 -29.76 -36.49
N THR A 81 20.63 -29.29 -36.58
CA THR A 81 20.15 -28.64 -37.78
C THR A 81 20.82 -27.26 -37.95
N SER A 82 20.99 -26.81 -39.18
CA SER A 82 21.63 -25.55 -39.49
C SER A 82 20.94 -24.30 -38.95
N ASN A 83 19.65 -24.44 -38.55
CA ASN A 83 18.79 -23.31 -38.13
C ASN A 83 18.75 -23.13 -36.61
N LEU A 84 19.35 -24.00 -35.82
CA LEU A 84 19.39 -23.90 -34.37
C LEU A 84 20.67 -23.21 -33.93
N ALA A 85 20.54 -21.97 -33.42
CA ALA A 85 21.68 -21.22 -32.89
C ALA A 85 22.12 -21.82 -31.56
N GLU A 86 23.43 -21.85 -31.35
CA GLU A 86 24.03 -22.39 -30.15
C GLU A 86 24.62 -21.29 -29.27
N LYS A 87 24.50 -21.47 -27.98
CA LYS A 87 25.13 -20.65 -26.94
C LYS A 87 25.78 -21.54 -25.89
N TYR A 88 26.76 -21.01 -25.22
CA TYR A 88 27.52 -21.72 -24.20
C TYR A 88 27.56 -20.92 -22.91
N PHE A 89 27.37 -21.61 -21.80
CA PHE A 89 27.48 -21.05 -20.48
C PHE A 89 28.43 -21.87 -19.61
N TYR A 90 29.53 -21.26 -19.26
CA TYR A 90 30.57 -21.85 -18.42
C TYR A 90 30.56 -21.20 -17.05
N THR A 91 30.62 -22.03 -16.02
CA THR A 91 30.66 -21.60 -14.62
C THR A 91 32.06 -21.53 -14.05
N SER A 92 32.98 -22.20 -14.69
CA SER A 92 34.36 -22.39 -14.23
C SER A 92 35.40 -22.13 -15.33
N GLN A 93 36.67 -22.08 -14.95
CA GLN A 93 37.83 -22.06 -15.86
C GLN A 93 38.60 -23.37 -15.71
N ASN A 94 37.99 -24.47 -16.14
CA ASN A 94 38.58 -25.81 -16.08
C ASN A 94 39.32 -26.15 -17.39
N ASN A 95 40.09 -27.21 -17.34
CA ASN A 95 40.76 -27.75 -18.53
C ASN A 95 39.87 -28.68 -19.37
N SER A 96 38.73 -29.07 -18.85
CA SER A 96 37.70 -29.89 -19.51
C SER A 96 36.32 -29.53 -19.02
N TYR A 97 35.36 -29.54 -19.91
CA TYR A 97 33.96 -29.13 -19.64
C TYR A 97 33.01 -30.24 -20.03
N TYR A 98 31.98 -30.46 -19.17
CA TYR A 98 30.84 -31.32 -19.48
C TYR A 98 29.62 -30.45 -19.67
N LEU A 99 29.06 -30.43 -20.87
CA LEU A 99 28.01 -29.50 -21.28
C LEU A 99 26.68 -30.22 -21.43
N ALA A 100 25.72 -29.80 -20.62
CA ALA A 100 24.32 -30.28 -20.67
C ALA A 100 23.50 -29.42 -21.62
N PRO A 101 22.61 -30.04 -22.42
CA PRO A 101 21.75 -29.31 -23.34
C PRO A 101 20.51 -28.73 -22.69
N TYR A 102 20.24 -27.46 -22.95
CA TYR A 102 19.00 -26.77 -22.61
C TYR A 102 18.44 -26.11 -23.86
N LEU A 103 17.13 -26.16 -24.04
CA LEU A 103 16.49 -25.38 -25.09
C LEU A 103 15.98 -24.08 -24.47
N CYS A 104 16.51 -22.95 -24.96
CA CYS A 104 16.13 -21.63 -24.52
C CYS A 104 15.05 -21.05 -25.43
N PHE A 105 14.04 -20.51 -24.83
CA PHE A 105 12.90 -19.87 -25.48
C PHE A 105 12.87 -18.40 -25.15
N SER A 106 12.60 -17.57 -26.16
CA SER A 106 12.40 -16.14 -25.98
C SER A 106 11.34 -15.64 -26.92
N SER A 107 10.45 -14.78 -26.45
CA SER A 107 9.48 -14.06 -27.27
C SER A 107 9.14 -12.69 -26.69
N ASN A 108 8.84 -11.74 -27.58
CA ASN A 108 8.21 -10.49 -27.19
C ASN A 108 6.69 -10.69 -27.16
N ILE A 109 6.05 -10.10 -26.18
CA ILE A 109 4.61 -10.19 -25.96
C ILE A 109 4.07 -8.78 -25.81
N HIS A 110 3.12 -8.40 -26.68
CA HIS A 110 2.51 -7.08 -26.64
C HIS A 110 1.09 -7.16 -26.09
N PHE A 111 0.84 -6.51 -24.98
CA PHE A 111 -0.48 -6.38 -24.37
C PHE A 111 -1.10 -5.05 -24.80
N ILE A 112 -2.16 -5.10 -25.62
CA ILE A 112 -2.86 -3.93 -26.11
C ILE A 112 -4.31 -3.95 -25.64
N ASN A 113 -4.75 -2.87 -24.98
CA ASN A 113 -6.14 -2.64 -24.68
C ASN A 113 -6.45 -1.14 -24.71
N SER A 114 -7.01 -0.65 -25.83
CA SER A 114 -7.33 0.76 -26.01
C SER A 114 -8.33 1.32 -24.99
N THR A 115 -9.30 0.50 -24.58
CA THR A 115 -10.32 0.91 -23.59
C THR A 115 -9.71 1.17 -22.22
N LYS A 116 -8.62 0.50 -21.89
CA LYS A 116 -7.91 0.62 -20.61
C LYS A 116 -6.59 1.40 -20.74
N SER A 117 -6.32 1.95 -21.93
CA SER A 117 -5.06 2.68 -22.23
C SER A 117 -3.82 1.84 -21.91
N ILE A 118 -3.84 0.56 -22.30
CA ILE A 118 -2.74 -0.36 -22.11
C ILE A 118 -2.02 -0.55 -23.42
N ASP A 119 -0.72 -0.37 -23.37
CA ASP A 119 0.23 -0.58 -24.45
C ASP A 119 1.57 -0.96 -23.78
N LEU A 120 1.75 -2.27 -23.55
CA LEU A 120 2.90 -2.81 -22.81
C LEU A 120 3.53 -3.94 -23.60
N GLU A 121 4.82 -3.81 -23.87
CA GLU A 121 5.64 -4.88 -24.40
C GLU A 121 6.48 -5.51 -23.28
N THR A 122 6.45 -6.83 -23.21
CA THR A 122 7.24 -7.63 -22.26
C THR A 122 8.02 -8.70 -23.03
N ILE A 123 9.07 -9.21 -22.41
CA ILE A 123 9.85 -10.31 -22.96
C ILE A 123 9.71 -11.49 -21.99
N GLU A 124 9.28 -12.63 -22.51
CA GLU A 124 9.30 -13.90 -21.78
C GLU A 124 10.52 -14.69 -22.22
N THR A 125 11.33 -15.14 -21.26
CA THR A 125 12.52 -15.96 -21.51
C THR A 125 12.63 -17.04 -20.47
N PHE A 126 12.91 -18.26 -20.92
CA PHE A 126 13.17 -19.39 -20.03
C PHE A 126 13.96 -20.48 -20.77
N LYS A 127 14.42 -21.47 -20.03
CA LYS A 127 15.11 -22.64 -20.56
C LYS A 127 14.45 -23.92 -20.06
N ILE A 128 14.62 -25.01 -20.81
CA ILE A 128 14.16 -26.34 -20.44
C ILE A 128 15.33 -27.30 -20.65
N TYR A 129 15.63 -28.12 -19.65
CA TYR A 129 16.63 -29.18 -19.75
C TYR A 129 16.18 -30.25 -20.76
N LEU A 130 17.12 -30.75 -21.56
CA LEU A 130 16.86 -31.76 -22.57
C LEU A 130 17.51 -33.08 -22.17
N ASP A 131 16.72 -34.05 -21.72
CA ASP A 131 17.18 -35.43 -21.64
C ASP A 131 17.15 -36.10 -23.02
N GLU A 132 18.09 -36.99 -23.31
CA GLU A 132 18.20 -37.67 -24.63
C GLU A 132 16.94 -38.48 -25.03
N ASN A 133 16.19 -38.93 -24.03
CA ASN A 133 15.02 -39.84 -24.23
C ASN A 133 13.69 -39.08 -24.37
N ILE A 134 13.66 -37.75 -24.21
CA ILE A 134 12.42 -37.00 -24.36
C ILE A 134 11.99 -36.97 -25.84
N SER A 135 10.70 -37.08 -26.06
CA SER A 135 10.08 -37.03 -27.40
C SER A 135 9.27 -35.76 -27.66
N PHE A 136 9.05 -34.94 -26.63
CA PHE A 136 8.33 -33.66 -26.70
C PHE A 136 8.84 -32.71 -25.61
N ILE A 137 8.58 -31.41 -25.76
CA ILE A 137 8.94 -30.39 -24.78
C ILE A 137 7.81 -30.21 -23.77
N ASN A 138 8.13 -30.38 -22.49
CA ASN A 138 7.20 -30.07 -21.39
C ASN A 138 7.47 -28.63 -20.88
N PHE A 139 6.62 -27.67 -21.25
CA PHE A 139 6.78 -26.26 -20.86
C PHE A 139 6.54 -26.01 -19.37
N GLU A 140 5.97 -26.95 -18.64
CA GLU A 140 5.80 -26.86 -17.18
C GLU A 140 7.14 -27.07 -16.43
N GLU A 141 8.12 -27.66 -17.07
CA GLU A 141 9.47 -27.86 -16.54
C GLU A 141 10.42 -26.69 -16.84
N LYS A 142 9.84 -25.53 -17.18
CA LYS A 142 10.62 -24.34 -17.48
C LYS A 142 11.39 -23.84 -16.26
N GLU A 143 12.62 -23.43 -16.49
CA GLU A 143 13.52 -22.78 -15.53
C GLU A 143 13.82 -21.36 -15.99
N ASP A 144 14.04 -20.47 -15.05
CA ASP A 144 14.48 -19.12 -15.38
C ASP A 144 15.83 -19.14 -16.12
N LEU A 145 15.92 -18.32 -17.15
CA LEU A 145 17.19 -18.14 -17.84
C LEU A 145 18.07 -17.18 -17.03
N GLU A 146 19.30 -17.63 -16.72
CA GLU A 146 20.27 -16.78 -16.03
C GLU A 146 20.58 -15.52 -16.87
N THR A 147 20.65 -14.37 -16.22
CA THR A 147 21.00 -13.08 -16.86
C THR A 147 22.51 -12.95 -17.12
N ASN A 148 23.17 -14.02 -17.50
CA ASN A 148 24.61 -14.07 -17.69
C ASN A 148 24.98 -13.85 -19.15
N THR A 149 26.24 -13.53 -19.37
CA THR A 149 26.79 -13.42 -20.72
C THR A 149 27.06 -14.82 -21.26
N PHE A 150 26.40 -15.19 -22.34
CA PHE A 150 26.62 -16.45 -23.03
C PHE A 150 27.76 -16.29 -24.07
N GLU A 151 28.58 -17.31 -24.18
CA GLU A 151 29.58 -17.41 -25.25
C GLU A 151 28.92 -17.95 -26.53
N THR A 152 29.37 -17.51 -27.68
CA THR A 152 28.89 -18.00 -28.98
C THR A 152 29.78 -19.10 -29.57
N LYS A 153 30.90 -19.38 -28.92
CA LYS A 153 31.85 -20.40 -29.34
C LYS A 153 32.14 -21.36 -28.19
N GLU A 154 32.30 -22.62 -28.54
CA GLU A 154 32.72 -23.64 -27.60
C GLU A 154 34.17 -23.41 -27.12
N ARG A 155 34.46 -23.77 -25.88
CA ARG A 155 35.84 -23.82 -25.36
C ARG A 155 36.52 -25.15 -25.72
N PRO A 156 37.85 -25.16 -25.84
CA PRO A 156 38.59 -26.41 -26.05
C PRO A 156 38.29 -27.45 -24.95
N ASN A 157 38.36 -28.74 -25.32
CA ASN A 157 38.08 -29.86 -24.41
C ASN A 157 36.68 -29.92 -23.83
N SER A 158 35.70 -29.45 -24.58
CA SER A 158 34.28 -29.63 -24.25
C SER A 158 33.79 -31.01 -24.64
N SER A 159 33.07 -31.67 -23.72
CA SER A 159 32.38 -32.92 -23.93
C SER A 159 30.87 -32.66 -23.72
N TYR A 160 30.06 -33.35 -24.45
CA TYR A 160 28.65 -33.04 -24.53
C TYR A 160 27.79 -34.18 -24.00
N TYR A 161 26.71 -33.84 -23.32
CA TYR A 161 25.64 -34.79 -23.07
C TYR A 161 24.84 -35.03 -24.36
N PRO A 162 24.26 -36.22 -24.53
CA PRO A 162 23.46 -36.51 -25.71
C PRO A 162 22.21 -35.60 -25.77
N ILE A 163 21.69 -35.42 -26.98
CA ILE A 163 20.52 -34.60 -27.27
C ILE A 163 19.36 -35.45 -27.79
N PRO A 164 18.08 -35.00 -27.59
CA PRO A 164 16.95 -35.66 -28.20
C PRO A 164 16.99 -35.65 -29.73
N ALA A 165 16.53 -36.74 -30.36
CA ALA A 165 16.58 -36.88 -31.82
C ALA A 165 15.76 -35.81 -32.58
N PHE A 166 14.72 -35.24 -31.98
CA PHE A 166 13.89 -34.22 -32.64
C PHE A 166 14.67 -32.91 -32.93
N LEU A 167 15.75 -32.59 -32.21
CA LEU A 167 16.59 -31.42 -32.49
C LEU A 167 17.33 -31.51 -33.82
N GLN A 168 17.44 -32.70 -34.42
CA GLN A 168 18.01 -32.93 -35.71
C GLN A 168 17.04 -32.75 -36.87
N ASN A 169 15.75 -32.43 -36.56
CA ASN A 169 14.68 -32.33 -37.54
C ASN A 169 14.10 -30.91 -37.55
N GLU A 170 14.27 -30.18 -38.65
CA GLU A 170 13.77 -28.81 -38.79
C GLU A 170 12.23 -28.72 -38.69
N LYS A 171 11.52 -29.79 -39.11
CA LYS A 171 10.05 -29.80 -39.02
C LYS A 171 9.59 -29.87 -37.57
N GLU A 172 10.29 -30.62 -36.74
CA GLU A 172 10.00 -30.71 -35.32
C GLU A 172 10.32 -29.40 -34.58
N LEU A 173 11.42 -28.74 -34.93
CA LEU A 173 11.73 -27.42 -34.37
C LEU A 173 10.64 -26.39 -34.70
N LYS A 174 10.09 -26.40 -35.94
CA LYS A 174 8.94 -25.54 -36.30
C LYS A 174 7.66 -25.92 -35.54
N ASN A 175 7.45 -27.18 -35.20
CA ASN A 175 6.34 -27.58 -34.35
C ASN A 175 6.53 -27.08 -32.91
N ILE A 176 7.72 -27.21 -32.35
CA ILE A 176 8.08 -26.69 -31.02
C ILE A 176 7.87 -25.17 -30.95
N GLU A 177 8.23 -24.43 -32.00
CA GLU A 177 7.98 -23.00 -32.11
C GLU A 177 6.48 -22.66 -31.99
N LYS A 178 5.62 -23.43 -32.70
CA LYS A 178 4.16 -23.24 -32.61
C LYS A 178 3.62 -23.60 -31.24
N GLU A 179 4.10 -24.68 -30.66
CA GLU A 179 3.73 -25.11 -29.31
C GLU A 179 4.13 -24.08 -28.27
N PHE A 180 5.32 -23.47 -28.42
CA PHE A 180 5.76 -22.38 -27.57
C PHE A 180 4.83 -21.16 -27.67
N VAL A 181 4.46 -20.72 -28.89
CA VAL A 181 3.50 -19.63 -29.09
C VAL A 181 2.16 -19.98 -28.44
N ASP A 182 1.70 -21.22 -28.60
CA ASP A 182 0.45 -21.68 -27.98
C ASP A 182 0.52 -21.70 -26.47
N TYR A 183 1.67 -22.10 -25.92
CA TYR A 183 1.91 -22.06 -24.48
C TYR A 183 1.85 -20.62 -23.93
N ILE A 184 2.58 -19.69 -24.56
CA ILE A 184 2.53 -18.26 -24.18
C ILE A 184 1.11 -17.71 -24.28
N TYR A 185 0.41 -17.95 -25.38
CA TYR A 185 -0.96 -17.48 -25.58
C TYR A 185 -1.95 -17.96 -24.50
N ARG A 186 -1.78 -19.20 -24.01
CA ARG A 186 -2.67 -19.78 -23.00
C ARG A 186 -2.33 -19.36 -21.58
N ASN A 187 -1.04 -19.25 -21.28
CA ASN A 187 -0.56 -19.15 -19.91
C ASN A 187 -0.13 -17.74 -19.51
N THR A 188 0.21 -16.87 -20.48
CA THR A 188 0.65 -15.52 -20.16
C THR A 188 -0.52 -14.55 -20.14
N LYS A 189 -0.56 -13.73 -19.08
CA LYS A 189 -1.59 -12.71 -18.86
C LYS A 189 -0.99 -11.52 -18.14
N LEU A 190 -1.41 -10.33 -18.51
CA LEU A 190 -1.17 -9.12 -17.73
C LEU A 190 -2.27 -9.02 -16.68
N THR A 191 -1.89 -8.96 -15.41
CA THR A 191 -2.83 -8.79 -14.31
C THR A 191 -2.93 -7.30 -13.96
N LEU A 192 -4.15 -6.80 -13.94
CA LEU A 192 -4.49 -5.47 -13.43
C LEU A 192 -5.40 -5.61 -12.23
N TYR A 193 -5.38 -4.61 -11.38
CA TYR A 193 -6.19 -4.52 -10.17
C TYR A 193 -7.27 -3.45 -10.36
N LYS A 194 -8.49 -3.74 -9.93
CA LYS A 194 -9.62 -2.81 -9.99
C LYS A 194 -10.29 -2.71 -8.62
N ASN A 195 -10.63 -1.50 -8.25
CA ASN A 195 -11.56 -1.25 -7.14
C ASN A 195 -12.84 -0.62 -7.70
N GLU A 196 -13.96 -1.31 -7.51
CA GLU A 196 -15.26 -0.87 -8.04
C GLU A 196 -15.81 0.36 -7.30
N GLU A 197 -15.58 0.45 -6.00
CA GLU A 197 -16.11 1.53 -5.16
C GLU A 197 -15.52 2.89 -5.55
N LEU A 198 -14.21 2.95 -5.70
CA LEU A 198 -13.50 4.16 -6.13
C LEU A 198 -13.43 4.31 -7.65
N LYS A 199 -13.88 3.29 -8.40
CA LYS A 199 -13.85 3.22 -9.87
C LYS A 199 -12.44 3.44 -10.45
N ILE A 200 -11.45 2.86 -9.79
CA ILE A 200 -10.04 2.99 -10.17
C ILE A 200 -9.50 1.64 -10.62
N THR A 201 -8.70 1.67 -11.68
CA THR A 201 -7.94 0.51 -12.16
C THR A 201 -6.45 0.79 -12.03
N SER A 202 -5.65 -0.25 -11.77
CA SER A 202 -4.19 -0.14 -11.70
C SER A 202 -3.60 0.24 -13.05
N LYS A 203 -2.41 0.83 -13.01
CA LYS A 203 -1.58 0.99 -14.20
C LYS A 203 -0.99 -0.35 -14.61
N GLN A 204 -0.44 -0.42 -15.82
CA GLN A 204 0.12 -1.65 -16.38
C GLN A 204 1.37 -2.19 -15.65
N ASP A 205 2.12 -1.30 -15.01
CA ASP A 205 3.36 -1.57 -14.29
C ASP A 205 3.22 -1.44 -12.76
N GLU A 206 1.98 -1.25 -12.29
CA GLU A 206 1.70 -1.00 -10.87
C GLU A 206 1.56 -2.31 -10.10
N THR A 207 2.35 -2.46 -9.03
CA THR A 207 2.20 -3.60 -8.14
C THR A 207 0.91 -3.51 -7.31
N LEU A 208 0.43 -4.64 -6.79
CA LEU A 208 -0.72 -4.66 -5.88
C LEU A 208 -0.51 -3.76 -4.66
N SER A 209 0.72 -3.67 -4.16
CA SER A 209 1.07 -2.82 -3.02
C SER A 209 0.97 -1.33 -3.37
N ASP A 210 1.51 -0.92 -4.52
CA ASP A 210 1.44 0.46 -4.98
C ASP A 210 0.00 0.87 -5.31
N PHE A 211 -0.77 -0.06 -5.89
CA PHE A 211 -2.19 0.16 -6.15
C PHE A 211 -2.97 0.39 -4.85
N LYS A 212 -2.71 -0.38 -3.80
CA LYS A 212 -3.35 -0.18 -2.47
C LYS A 212 -3.00 1.17 -1.86
N ILE A 213 -1.75 1.60 -1.98
CA ILE A 213 -1.32 2.94 -1.51
C ILE A 213 -2.11 4.02 -2.26
N ARG A 214 -2.19 3.92 -3.58
CA ARG A 214 -2.94 4.88 -4.41
C ARG A 214 -4.44 4.88 -4.12
N LEU A 215 -5.03 3.72 -3.80
CA LEU A 215 -6.43 3.64 -3.35
C LEU A 215 -6.61 4.38 -2.01
N GLN A 216 -5.68 4.20 -1.08
CA GLN A 216 -5.72 4.90 0.21
C GLN A 216 -5.62 6.41 0.03
N ASP A 217 -4.74 6.89 -0.83
CA ASP A 217 -4.61 8.32 -1.13
C ASP A 217 -5.91 8.88 -1.71
N ARG A 218 -6.52 8.16 -2.66
CA ARG A 218 -7.81 8.57 -3.25
C ARG A 218 -8.96 8.54 -2.25
N LEU A 219 -8.95 7.59 -1.35
CA LEU A 219 -9.93 7.56 -0.27
C LEU A 219 -9.77 8.76 0.66
N ASN A 220 -8.54 9.08 1.05
CA ASN A 220 -8.23 10.24 1.89
C ASN A 220 -8.66 11.55 1.21
N GLU A 221 -8.35 11.73 -0.09
CA GLU A 221 -8.82 12.89 -0.87
C GLU A 221 -10.36 13.01 -0.85
N LYS A 222 -11.07 11.88 -1.01
CA LYS A 222 -12.54 11.86 -0.97
C LYS A 222 -13.05 12.26 0.42
N ILE A 223 -12.45 11.73 1.47
CA ILE A 223 -12.78 12.06 2.87
C ILE A 223 -12.57 13.56 3.10
N ASP A 224 -11.42 14.10 2.72
CA ASP A 224 -11.09 15.52 2.90
C ASP A 224 -12.11 16.42 2.20
N LEU A 225 -12.51 16.07 0.98
CA LEU A 225 -13.55 16.80 0.24
C LEU A 225 -14.93 16.72 0.89
N GLU A 226 -15.29 15.59 1.48
CA GLU A 226 -16.55 15.44 2.21
C GLU A 226 -16.53 16.23 3.51
N VAL A 227 -15.43 16.19 4.25
CA VAL A 227 -15.23 16.98 5.47
C VAL A 227 -15.25 18.48 5.16
N GLU A 228 -14.59 18.93 4.10
CA GLU A 228 -14.61 20.34 3.68
C GLU A 228 -16.02 20.84 3.33
N LYS A 229 -16.78 20.04 2.58
CA LYS A 229 -18.18 20.36 2.26
C LYS A 229 -19.03 20.46 3.53
N LEU A 230 -18.84 19.52 4.45
CA LEU A 230 -19.55 19.51 5.73
C LEU A 230 -19.19 20.75 6.55
N GLN A 231 -17.91 21.05 6.71
CA GLN A 231 -17.42 22.25 7.42
C GLN A 231 -17.97 23.53 6.80
N THR A 232 -18.00 23.64 5.47
CA THR A 232 -18.55 24.77 4.76
C THR A 232 -20.03 24.97 5.04
N LYS A 233 -20.81 23.88 5.10
CA LYS A 233 -22.23 23.92 5.46
C LYS A 233 -22.42 24.41 6.90
N PHE A 234 -21.71 23.81 7.83
CA PHE A 234 -21.80 24.16 9.25
C PHE A 234 -21.30 25.57 9.52
N LYS A 235 -20.29 26.05 8.82
CA LYS A 235 -19.82 27.44 8.91
C LYS A 235 -20.94 28.41 8.58
N LYS A 236 -21.71 28.21 7.52
CA LYS A 236 -22.85 29.08 7.16
C LYS A 236 -23.90 29.11 8.24
N GLU A 237 -24.22 27.95 8.85
CA GLU A 237 -25.17 27.85 9.95
C GLU A 237 -24.65 28.56 11.20
N ASN A 238 -23.37 28.37 11.53
CA ASN A 238 -22.71 29.03 12.64
C ASN A 238 -22.67 30.57 12.47
N ASP A 239 -22.30 31.05 11.29
CA ASP A 239 -22.26 32.48 10.97
C ASP A 239 -23.68 33.09 11.11
N SER A 240 -24.73 32.35 10.75
CA SER A 240 -26.11 32.79 10.95
C SER A 240 -26.48 32.90 12.44
N ILE A 241 -26.03 31.96 13.28
CA ILE A 241 -26.21 32.02 14.74
C ILE A 241 -25.42 33.18 15.33
N ASP A 242 -24.18 33.38 14.90
CA ASP A 242 -23.32 34.45 15.39
C ASP A 242 -23.90 35.84 15.09
N ASN A 243 -24.47 36.04 13.89
CA ASN A 243 -25.15 37.29 13.55
C ASN A 243 -26.37 37.53 14.45
N LYS A 244 -27.17 36.49 14.71
CA LYS A 244 -28.32 36.61 15.64
C LYS A 244 -27.90 36.90 17.08
N LEU A 245 -26.81 36.27 17.53
CA LEU A 245 -26.22 36.53 18.84
C LEU A 245 -25.76 37.99 18.93
N LEU A 246 -25.09 38.50 17.88
CA LEU A 246 -24.67 39.90 17.85
C LEU A 246 -25.86 40.85 17.99
N ASP A 247 -26.91 40.64 17.20
CA ASP A 247 -28.14 41.43 17.27
C ASP A 247 -28.80 41.40 18.70
N LEU A 248 -28.78 40.23 19.34
CA LEU A 248 -29.31 40.06 20.69
C LEU A 248 -28.42 40.74 21.76
N TYR A 249 -27.11 40.69 21.61
CA TYR A 249 -26.18 41.40 22.50
C TYR A 249 -26.37 42.91 22.40
N GLU A 250 -26.49 43.44 21.18
CA GLU A 250 -26.79 44.87 20.97
C GLU A 250 -28.13 45.29 21.59
N LYS A 251 -29.15 44.39 21.46
CA LYS A 251 -30.48 44.60 22.08
C LYS A 251 -30.37 44.58 23.61
N LEU A 252 -29.63 43.59 24.16
CA LEU A 252 -29.41 43.48 25.60
C LEU A 252 -28.72 44.75 26.16
N GLU A 253 -27.73 45.30 25.46
CA GLU A 253 -27.07 46.48 25.86
C GLU A 253 -28.01 47.69 25.88
N LYS A 254 -28.90 47.87 24.87
CA LYS A 254 -29.91 48.90 24.81
C LYS A 254 -30.95 48.79 25.94
N GLU A 255 -31.45 47.58 26.20
CA GLU A 255 -32.41 47.35 27.29
C GLU A 255 -31.78 47.58 28.68
N GLN A 256 -30.52 47.22 28.86
CA GLN A 256 -29.78 47.50 30.09
C GLN A 256 -29.51 48.98 30.29
N GLN A 257 -29.20 49.75 29.23
CA GLN A 257 -29.04 51.22 29.31
C GLN A 257 -30.35 51.91 29.64
N GLN A 258 -31.50 51.40 29.15
CA GLN A 258 -32.83 51.91 29.49
C GLN A 258 -33.21 51.60 30.94
N ALA A 259 -32.85 50.39 31.43
CA ALA A 259 -33.08 49.97 32.80
C ALA A 259 -32.19 50.65 33.85
N SER A 260 -31.04 51.18 33.45
CA SER A 260 -30.07 51.81 34.33
C SER A 260 -29.96 53.30 34.12
N SER A 261 -30.91 54.09 34.62
CA SER A 261 -30.70 55.53 34.82
C SER A 261 -29.78 55.85 36.02
N THR A 262 -29.15 54.86 36.62
CA THR A 262 -28.16 55.03 37.70
C THR A 262 -27.23 53.83 37.80
N THR A 263 -26.06 53.99 37.36
CA THR A 263 -24.78 53.33 37.70
C THR A 263 -24.01 52.78 36.50
N THR A 264 -23.24 53.66 35.95
CA THR A 264 -22.27 53.45 34.89
C THR A 264 -21.02 52.85 35.49
N ASP A 265 -20.71 51.63 35.63
CA ASP A 265 -19.31 51.19 35.71
C ASP A 265 -19.00 49.69 35.67
N THR A 266 -20.03 48.83 35.57
CA THR A 266 -19.68 47.39 35.73
C THR A 266 -20.03 46.50 34.52
N LEU A 267 -20.55 47.06 33.43
CA LEU A 267 -21.14 46.24 32.34
C LEU A 267 -20.30 46.17 31.04
N ILE A 268 -19.26 46.97 30.91
CA ILE A 268 -18.40 46.96 29.69
C ILE A 268 -17.46 45.76 29.66
N SER A 269 -17.21 45.12 30.82
CA SER A 269 -16.20 44.06 30.92
C SER A 269 -16.71 42.64 30.53
N ILE A 270 -18.06 42.44 30.41
CA ILE A 270 -18.63 41.13 30.14
C ILE A 270 -18.75 40.86 28.62
N GLY A 271 -19.16 41.88 27.85
CA GLY A 271 -19.31 41.74 26.40
C GLY A 271 -18.00 41.59 25.64
N THR A 272 -16.95 42.30 26.06
CA THR A 272 -15.64 42.28 25.38
C THR A 272 -14.82 41.04 25.72
N SER A 273 -15.00 40.43 26.87
CA SER A 273 -14.29 39.17 27.23
C SER A 273 -14.85 37.95 26.53
N LEU A 274 -16.12 37.94 26.14
CA LEU A 274 -16.71 36.83 25.39
C LEU A 274 -16.36 36.88 23.90
N LEU A 275 -16.32 38.05 23.29
CA LEU A 275 -15.93 38.22 21.89
C LEU A 275 -14.44 37.91 21.67
N GLY A 276 -13.55 38.26 22.64
CA GLY A 276 -12.12 37.97 22.56
C GLY A 276 -11.75 36.49 22.70
N ALA A 277 -12.56 35.70 23.37
CA ALA A 277 -12.32 34.26 23.56
C ALA A 277 -12.67 33.42 22.30
N PHE A 278 -13.51 33.92 21.42
CA PHE A 278 -13.96 33.19 20.24
C PHE A 278 -13.11 33.42 18.98
N PHE A 279 -12.38 34.54 18.89
CA PHE A 279 -11.52 34.84 17.74
C PHE A 279 -10.04 34.51 17.94
N GLY A 280 -9.64 34.08 19.15
CA GLY A 280 -8.26 33.72 19.49
C GLY A 280 -8.10 32.20 19.57
N LYS A 281 -7.24 31.67 18.71
CA LYS A 281 -6.65 30.33 18.73
C LYS A 281 -6.47 29.74 20.14
N SER A 282 -7.01 28.51 20.30
CA SER A 282 -6.64 27.45 21.25
C SER A 282 -6.01 27.86 22.59
N SER A 283 -6.65 27.37 23.61
CA SER A 283 -6.14 26.87 24.88
C SER A 283 -6.80 27.48 26.11
N THR A 284 -7.15 26.54 26.98
CA THR A 284 -7.53 26.65 28.40
C THR A 284 -9.01 26.87 28.71
N ALA A 285 -9.70 25.75 28.79
CA ALA A 285 -10.86 25.57 29.63
C ALA A 285 -10.43 25.70 31.11
N SER A 286 -10.66 26.86 31.71
CA SER A 286 -10.85 26.97 33.18
C SER A 286 -11.04 28.42 33.58
N SER A 287 -12.25 28.86 33.65
CA SER A 287 -12.73 29.83 34.65
C SER A 287 -14.12 30.36 34.32
N ILE A 288 -15.13 29.49 34.35
CA ILE A 288 -16.53 29.89 34.50
C ILE A 288 -16.95 29.41 35.89
N GLY A 289 -16.63 30.23 36.85
CA GLY A 289 -17.10 30.02 38.21
C GLY A 289 -17.12 31.35 38.94
N LYS A 290 -18.31 31.71 39.32
CA LYS A 290 -18.64 32.77 40.29
C LYS A 290 -18.86 34.17 39.73
N VAL A 291 -20.11 34.43 39.34
CA VAL A 291 -20.78 35.69 39.76
C VAL A 291 -22.23 35.34 40.10
N ALA A 292 -22.46 35.12 41.36
CA ALA A 292 -23.83 35.16 41.94
C ALA A 292 -23.79 36.12 43.14
N SER A 293 -24.81 36.90 43.19
CA SER A 293 -25.28 37.69 44.36
C SER A 293 -24.95 39.18 44.37
N SER A 294 -25.96 39.95 44.02
CA SER A 294 -26.54 40.92 44.98
C SER A 294 -27.82 41.57 44.41
N ALA A 295 -28.94 41.15 44.98
CA ALA A 295 -30.24 41.73 44.74
C ALA A 295 -30.62 42.61 45.93
N LYS A 296 -31.06 43.83 45.66
CA LYS A 296 -32.14 44.51 46.40
C LYS A 296 -32.37 45.93 45.91
N GLY A 297 -33.58 46.18 45.44
CA GLY A 297 -34.05 47.54 45.16
C GLY A 297 -35.23 47.55 44.19
N ALA A 298 -36.42 47.69 44.70
CA ALA A 298 -37.72 47.24 44.22
C ALA A 298 -38.50 48.17 43.31
N SER A 299 -39.41 47.57 42.57
CA SER A 299 -40.80 47.89 42.27
C SER A 299 -41.26 48.73 41.08
N ARG A 300 -40.36 49.49 40.35
CA ARG A 300 -40.70 50.00 39.00
C ARG A 300 -39.93 49.34 37.88
N ILE A 301 -39.08 48.47 38.24
CA ILE A 301 -38.11 47.74 37.45
C ILE A 301 -38.66 46.38 36.92
N LEU A 302 -39.89 46.03 37.23
CA LEU A 302 -40.40 44.67 36.96
C LEU A 302 -40.66 44.39 35.47
N LYS A 303 -41.09 45.36 34.67
CA LYS A 303 -41.29 45.18 33.23
C LYS A 303 -39.98 45.16 32.44
N GLU A 304 -39.12 46.13 32.72
CA GLU A 304 -37.81 46.23 32.08
C GLU A 304 -36.87 45.09 32.47
N LYS A 305 -37.05 44.50 33.68
CA LYS A 305 -36.33 43.28 34.09
C LYS A 305 -36.85 42.02 33.39
N GLU A 306 -38.08 41.97 33.00
CA GLU A 306 -38.61 40.86 32.21
C GLU A 306 -38.06 40.88 30.80
N ASP A 307 -37.98 42.03 30.14
CA ASP A 307 -37.43 42.17 28.77
C ASP A 307 -35.95 41.81 28.71
N VAL A 308 -35.15 42.29 29.67
CA VAL A 308 -33.73 41.87 29.83
C VAL A 308 -33.59 40.37 30.03
N LYS A 309 -34.47 39.77 30.84
CA LYS A 309 -34.48 38.33 31.10
C LYS A 309 -34.84 37.50 29.87
N TYR A 310 -35.79 37.98 29.06
CA TYR A 310 -36.17 37.32 27.80
C TYR A 310 -34.97 37.33 26.82
N VAL A 311 -34.32 38.48 26.62
CA VAL A 311 -33.16 38.57 25.74
C VAL A 311 -31.98 37.70 26.23
N GLN A 312 -31.74 37.62 27.54
CA GLN A 312 -30.74 36.73 28.12
C GLN A 312 -31.06 35.23 27.88
N ASN A 313 -32.35 34.85 27.98
CA ASN A 313 -32.78 33.48 27.69
C ASN A 313 -32.57 33.15 26.20
N ASP A 314 -32.90 34.07 25.29
CA ASP A 314 -32.70 33.90 23.86
C ASP A 314 -31.22 33.74 23.52
N ILE A 315 -30.33 34.52 24.14
CA ILE A 315 -28.88 34.40 24.01
C ILE A 315 -28.44 33.01 24.49
N THR A 316 -28.88 32.57 25.67
CA THR A 316 -28.51 31.27 26.23
C THR A 316 -28.94 30.14 25.31
N GLN A 317 -30.15 30.22 24.73
CA GLN A 317 -30.65 29.22 23.79
C GLN A 317 -29.81 29.17 22.50
N LEU A 318 -29.43 30.32 21.94
CA LEU A 318 -28.62 30.37 20.75
C LEU A 318 -27.18 29.86 21.00
N GLU A 319 -26.61 30.16 22.18
CA GLU A 319 -25.32 29.63 22.59
C GLU A 319 -25.35 28.11 22.76
N GLU A 320 -26.45 27.59 23.28
CA GLU A 320 -26.67 26.14 23.38
C GLU A 320 -26.83 25.52 22.00
N GLN A 321 -27.60 26.14 21.11
CA GLN A 321 -27.71 25.72 19.71
C GLN A 321 -26.36 25.69 19.02
N LYS A 322 -25.51 26.71 19.24
CA LYS A 322 -24.16 26.79 18.70
C LYS A 322 -23.28 25.62 19.20
N ARG A 323 -23.32 25.34 20.52
CA ARG A 323 -22.60 24.19 21.10
C ARG A 323 -23.07 22.85 20.54
N ASN A 324 -24.37 22.68 20.41
CA ASN A 324 -24.97 21.50 19.84
C ASN A 324 -24.57 21.33 18.37
N LEU A 325 -24.57 22.41 17.60
CA LEU A 325 -24.11 22.41 16.21
C LEU A 325 -22.66 21.95 16.08
N GLN A 326 -21.78 22.42 16.95
CA GLN A 326 -20.38 22.00 16.97
C GLN A 326 -20.23 20.50 17.31
N THR A 327 -20.96 20.02 18.31
CA THR A 327 -20.96 18.60 18.68
C THR A 327 -21.47 17.71 17.53
N ILE A 328 -22.48 18.17 16.81
CA ILE A 328 -23.01 17.45 15.63
C ILE A 328 -21.95 17.40 14.54
N LEU A 329 -21.24 18.52 14.27
CA LEU A 329 -20.17 18.55 13.30
C LEU A 329 -19.04 17.56 13.64
N GLU A 330 -18.58 17.55 14.90
CA GLU A 330 -17.54 16.65 15.38
C GLU A 330 -17.96 15.17 15.19
N ASN A 331 -19.19 14.84 15.58
CA ASN A 331 -19.75 13.49 15.43
C ASN A 331 -19.88 13.08 13.94
N GLU A 332 -20.28 13.99 13.07
CA GLU A 332 -20.39 13.69 11.64
C GLU A 332 -19.01 13.50 10.99
N ILE A 333 -18.00 14.31 11.37
CA ILE A 333 -16.61 14.11 10.92
C ILE A 333 -16.09 12.77 11.43
N GLU A 334 -16.34 12.40 12.68
CA GLU A 334 -15.93 11.11 13.23
C GLU A 334 -16.58 9.94 12.49
N LYS A 335 -17.85 10.04 12.13
CA LYS A 335 -18.54 9.04 11.32
C LYS A 335 -17.92 8.91 9.93
N ILE A 336 -17.62 10.02 9.24
CA ILE A 336 -16.95 10.01 7.95
C ILE A 336 -15.61 9.30 8.07
N ASN A 337 -14.82 9.64 9.07
CA ASN A 337 -13.52 9.02 9.30
C ASN A 337 -13.63 7.54 9.65
N SER A 338 -14.52 7.17 10.57
CA SER A 338 -14.68 5.78 11.03
C SER A 338 -15.24 4.86 9.95
N SER A 339 -16.18 5.33 9.13
CA SER A 339 -16.75 4.54 8.04
C SER A 339 -15.72 4.20 6.95
N ASN A 340 -14.66 4.98 6.85
CA ASN A 340 -13.61 4.82 5.86
C ASN A 340 -12.31 4.18 6.41
N LEU A 341 -12.17 4.05 7.75
CA LEU A 341 -11.00 3.43 8.39
C LEU A 341 -10.91 1.90 8.24
N SER A 342 -12.00 1.22 7.92
CA SER A 342 -12.06 -0.25 7.81
C SER A 342 -11.93 -0.73 6.36
N SER A 343 -11.21 -0.02 5.51
CA SER A 343 -11.12 -0.36 4.11
C SER A 343 -10.17 -1.54 3.85
N ASN A 344 -10.65 -2.74 4.10
CA ASN A 344 -10.24 -3.86 3.28
C ASN A 344 -10.79 -3.59 1.88
N PHE A 345 -10.00 -2.87 1.07
CA PHE A 345 -10.39 -2.58 -0.30
C PHE A 345 -10.75 -3.90 -1.00
N GLN A 346 -11.96 -4.00 -1.51
CA GLN A 346 -12.32 -5.08 -2.41
C GLN A 346 -11.61 -4.81 -3.74
N ILE A 347 -10.58 -5.61 -4.00
CA ILE A 347 -9.76 -5.50 -5.19
C ILE A 347 -10.05 -6.72 -6.05
N GLU A 348 -10.47 -6.47 -7.28
CA GLU A 348 -10.68 -7.49 -8.30
C GLU A 348 -9.47 -7.55 -9.23
N GLU A 349 -9.07 -8.76 -9.60
CA GLU A 349 -8.05 -8.97 -10.62
C GLU A 349 -8.71 -8.99 -12.01
N ILE A 350 -8.15 -8.21 -12.92
CA ILE A 350 -8.54 -8.19 -14.32
C ILE A 350 -7.38 -8.75 -15.14
N PHE A 351 -7.66 -9.73 -15.97
CA PHE A 351 -6.65 -10.36 -16.81
C PHE A 351 -6.79 -9.88 -18.25
N ILE A 352 -5.66 -9.46 -18.82
CA ILE A 352 -5.55 -9.14 -20.24
C ILE A 352 -4.63 -10.18 -20.86
N LYS A 353 -5.17 -10.90 -21.83
CA LYS A 353 -4.40 -11.89 -22.59
C LYS A 353 -3.89 -11.25 -23.89
N PRO A 354 -2.69 -11.61 -24.33
CA PRO A 354 -2.18 -11.18 -25.63
C PRO A 354 -2.98 -11.87 -26.74
N LYS A 355 -3.01 -11.31 -27.93
CA LYS A 355 -3.43 -12.03 -29.12
C LYS A 355 -2.25 -12.86 -29.65
N ARG A 356 -2.53 -13.89 -30.43
CA ARG A 356 -1.45 -14.68 -31.06
C ARG A 356 -0.56 -13.84 -31.97
N SER A 357 -1.14 -12.84 -32.66
CA SER A 357 -0.39 -11.89 -33.48
C SER A 357 0.53 -10.96 -32.72
N ASP A 358 0.29 -10.83 -31.41
CA ASP A 358 1.02 -9.91 -30.53
C ASP A 358 2.17 -10.64 -29.79
N ILE A 359 2.39 -11.90 -30.14
CA ILE A 359 3.53 -12.73 -29.70
C ILE A 359 4.48 -12.84 -30.89
N PHE A 360 5.64 -12.23 -30.80
CA PHE A 360 6.56 -12.07 -31.93
C PHE A 360 8.02 -12.14 -31.50
N ASN A 361 8.95 -12.00 -32.45
CA ASN A 361 10.40 -12.16 -32.20
C ASN A 361 10.75 -13.47 -31.48
N ILE A 362 10.10 -14.56 -31.93
CA ILE A 362 10.28 -15.88 -31.33
C ILE A 362 11.68 -16.36 -31.64
N LYS A 363 12.40 -16.78 -30.61
CA LYS A 363 13.73 -17.37 -30.73
C LYS A 363 13.78 -18.65 -29.93
N ILE A 364 14.31 -19.66 -30.56
CA ILE A 364 14.64 -20.95 -29.95
C ILE A 364 16.14 -21.17 -30.16
N GLU A 365 16.89 -21.35 -29.10
CA GLU A 365 18.35 -21.48 -29.12
C GLU A 365 18.77 -22.64 -28.21
N LEU A 366 19.80 -23.37 -28.61
CA LEU A 366 20.37 -24.42 -27.78
C LEU A 366 21.45 -23.83 -26.87
N LEU A 367 21.27 -23.97 -25.57
CA LEU A 367 22.25 -23.59 -24.57
C LEU A 367 22.99 -24.80 -24.04
N TRP A 368 24.25 -24.83 -24.23
CA TRP A 368 25.15 -25.76 -23.62
C TRP A 368 25.66 -25.22 -22.29
N LYS A 369 25.17 -25.79 -21.21
CA LYS A 369 25.49 -25.33 -19.85
C LYS A 369 26.45 -26.31 -19.16
N GLU A 370 27.55 -25.78 -18.60
CA GLU A 370 28.49 -26.57 -17.78
C GLU A 370 27.75 -27.06 -16.51
N GLN A 371 27.98 -28.37 -16.24
CA GLN A 371 27.47 -29.06 -15.04
C GLN A 371 28.54 -29.21 -13.97
#